data_230ce477bf593eae31930ddc27cb9321
#
_entry.id   230ce477bf593eae31930ddc27cb9321
#
_cell.length_a   1.000
_cell.length_b   1.000
_cell.length_c   1.000
_cell.angle_alpha   90.00
_cell.angle_beta   90.00
_cell.angle_gamma   90.00
#
_symmetry.space_group_name_H-M   'P 1'
#
loop_
_entity.id
_entity.type
_entity.pdbx_description
1 polymer ?
#
loop_
_entity_poly.entity_id
_entity_poly.type
_entity_poly.pdbx_seq_one_letter_code
_entity_poly.pdbx_strand_id
1 'polypeptide(L)'
;MKFEWDEEKRLANVVKHGVDFTDACRLFEGPFMIMTDNRRDYGEIRSIAFGHVENRLIAVAFTKRQDIIRIISARKANDREKKRFEDAIADRLETNRFHEG
;
A
#
# COMPACT_ATOMS: atom_id res chain seq x y z
N MET A 1 -15.43 0.31 -0.43
CA MET A 1 -14.30 -0.46 -0.97
C MET A 1 -14.29 -1.83 -0.32
N LYS A 2 -14.25 -2.88 -1.12
CA LYS A 2 -14.27 -4.26 -0.62
C LYS A 2 -12.88 -4.86 -0.68
N PHE A 3 -12.55 -5.70 0.31
CA PHE A 3 -11.27 -6.37 0.39
C PHE A 3 -11.47 -7.89 0.47
N GLU A 4 -10.50 -8.61 -0.08
CA GLU A 4 -10.44 -10.06 0.06
C GLU A 4 -8.98 -10.50 0.19
N TRP A 5 -8.75 -11.70 0.66
CA TRP A 5 -7.42 -12.30 0.78
C TRP A 5 -7.55 -13.80 1.03
N ASP A 6 -6.41 -14.48 0.90
CA ASP A 6 -6.26 -15.87 1.29
C ASP A 6 -5.92 -15.92 2.78
N GLU A 7 -6.72 -16.64 3.57
CA GLU A 7 -6.56 -16.66 5.03
C GLU A 7 -5.22 -17.27 5.46
N GLU A 8 -4.74 -18.29 4.75
CA GLU A 8 -3.44 -18.87 5.05
C GLU A 8 -2.31 -17.85 4.83
N LYS A 9 -2.42 -17.05 3.77
CA LYS A 9 -1.44 -15.99 3.50
C LYS A 9 -1.50 -14.90 4.54
N ARG A 10 -2.69 -14.55 5.03
CA ARG A 10 -2.83 -13.57 6.11
C ARG A 10 -2.06 -14.02 7.35
N LEU A 11 -2.27 -15.26 7.78
CA LEU A 11 -1.60 -15.82 8.96
C LEU A 11 -0.09 -15.88 8.77
N ALA A 12 0.37 -16.35 7.61
CA ALA A 12 1.79 -16.40 7.29
C ALA A 12 2.42 -14.99 7.27
N ASN A 13 1.68 -14.01 6.78
CA ASN A 13 2.15 -12.63 6.72
C ASN A 13 2.34 -12.03 8.12
N VAL A 14 1.45 -12.32 9.05
CA VAL A 14 1.59 -11.87 10.45
C VAL A 14 2.87 -12.44 11.05
N VAL A 15 3.15 -13.71 10.83
CA VAL A 15 4.36 -14.37 11.35
C VAL A 15 5.61 -13.77 10.70
N LYS A 16 5.60 -13.56 9.41
CA LYS A 16 6.77 -13.11 8.65
C LYS A 16 7.05 -11.61 8.81
N HIS A 17 6.01 -10.80 8.78
CA HIS A 17 6.16 -9.33 8.71
C HIS A 17 5.54 -8.58 9.88
N GLY A 18 4.76 -9.24 10.72
CA GLY A 18 4.11 -8.59 11.86
C GLY A 18 2.98 -7.65 11.47
N VAL A 19 2.43 -7.79 10.27
CA VAL A 19 1.33 -6.96 9.77
C VAL A 19 0.15 -7.86 9.40
N ASP A 20 -1.02 -7.57 9.96
CA ASP A 20 -2.24 -8.28 9.64
C ASP A 20 -2.93 -7.60 8.46
N PHE A 21 -3.49 -8.38 7.54
CA PHE A 21 -4.21 -7.85 6.38
C PHE A 21 -5.43 -7.02 6.79
N THR A 22 -6.05 -7.34 7.91
CA THR A 22 -7.16 -6.56 8.43
C THR A 22 -6.74 -5.13 8.77
N ASP A 23 -5.53 -4.97 9.32
CA ASP A 23 -4.96 -3.64 9.59
C ASP A 23 -4.50 -2.97 8.30
N ALA A 24 -3.97 -3.75 7.35
CA ALA A 24 -3.50 -3.22 6.07
C ALA A 24 -4.62 -2.52 5.28
N CYS A 25 -5.86 -2.97 5.42
CA CYS A 25 -7.00 -2.34 4.76
C CYS A 25 -7.16 -0.87 5.16
N ARG A 26 -6.73 -0.51 6.36
CA ARG A 26 -6.83 0.86 6.89
C ARG A 26 -5.92 1.84 6.17
N LEU A 27 -4.90 1.35 5.49
CA LEU A 27 -4.02 2.19 4.68
C LEU A 27 -4.83 3.01 3.66
N PHE A 28 -5.86 2.42 3.09
CA PHE A 28 -6.65 3.03 2.03
C PHE A 28 -7.62 4.10 2.53
N GLU A 29 -7.74 4.27 3.84
CA GLU A 29 -8.57 5.32 4.44
C GLU A 29 -7.87 6.67 4.49
N GLY A 30 -6.55 6.69 4.45
CA GLY A 30 -5.75 7.91 4.49
C GLY A 30 -5.04 8.17 3.17
N PRO A 31 -4.09 9.12 3.14
CA PRO A 31 -3.28 9.37 1.95
C PRO A 31 -2.42 8.16 1.62
N PHE A 32 -2.38 7.77 0.36
CA PHE A 32 -1.52 6.67 -0.07
C PHE A 32 -0.97 6.93 -1.48
N MET A 33 0.13 6.24 -1.79
CA MET A 33 0.79 6.28 -3.08
C MET A 33 0.77 4.88 -3.66
N ILE A 34 0.47 4.75 -4.95
CA ILE A 34 0.44 3.45 -5.63
C ILE A 34 1.54 3.40 -6.67
N MET A 35 2.24 2.27 -6.72
CA MET A 35 3.21 1.94 -7.75
C MET A 35 2.85 0.59 -8.35
N THR A 36 3.07 0.44 -9.66
CA THR A 36 2.90 -0.85 -10.32
C THR A 36 4.09 -1.76 -9.99
N ASP A 37 3.81 -3.01 -9.64
CA ASP A 37 4.84 -4.00 -9.38
C ASP A 37 5.16 -4.76 -10.66
N ASN A 38 6.29 -4.40 -11.28
CA ASN A 38 6.75 -4.97 -12.54
C ASN A 38 7.86 -6.00 -12.38
N ARG A 39 8.12 -6.48 -11.16
CA ARG A 39 9.24 -7.39 -10.89
C ARG A 39 9.09 -8.74 -11.57
N ARG A 40 7.87 -9.16 -11.84
CA ARG A 40 7.53 -10.43 -12.48
C ARG A 40 6.31 -10.27 -13.37
N ASP A 41 6.13 -11.24 -14.25
CA ASP A 41 4.84 -11.44 -14.92
C ASP A 41 3.99 -12.33 -14.03
N TYR A 42 2.97 -11.75 -13.41
CA TYR A 42 2.07 -12.47 -12.49
C TYR A 42 0.79 -12.96 -13.19
N GLY A 43 0.67 -12.73 -14.51
CA GLY A 43 -0.58 -12.99 -15.21
C GLY A 43 -1.69 -11.98 -14.90
N GLU A 44 -1.43 -11.01 -14.04
CA GLU A 44 -2.34 -9.92 -13.69
C GLU A 44 -1.52 -8.72 -13.23
N ILE A 45 -2.14 -7.54 -13.23
CA ILE A 45 -1.47 -6.33 -12.76
C ILE A 45 -1.43 -6.35 -11.24
N ARG A 46 -0.22 -6.28 -10.68
CA ARG A 46 -0.01 -6.10 -9.25
C ARG A 46 0.46 -4.70 -8.94
N SER A 47 -0.04 -4.16 -7.85
CA SER A 47 0.31 -2.82 -7.38
C SER A 47 0.81 -2.89 -5.96
N ILE A 48 1.60 -1.88 -5.57
CA ILE A 48 2.03 -1.71 -4.19
C ILE A 48 1.54 -0.35 -3.74
N ALA A 49 0.78 -0.34 -2.66
CA ALA A 49 0.33 0.89 -2.01
C ALA A 49 1.18 1.17 -0.79
N PHE A 50 1.60 2.42 -0.64
CA PHE A 50 2.35 2.90 0.54
C PHE A 50 1.47 3.90 1.28
N GLY A 51 1.34 3.73 2.58
CA GLY A 51 0.56 4.62 3.41
C GLY A 51 0.72 4.30 4.88
N HIS A 52 0.24 5.19 5.74
CA HIS A 52 0.38 5.05 7.18
C HIS A 52 -0.78 4.25 7.79
N VAL A 53 -0.44 3.34 8.69
CA VAL A 53 -1.38 2.69 9.58
C VAL A 53 -0.77 2.79 10.99
N GLU A 54 -1.43 3.49 11.89
CA GLU A 54 -0.97 3.66 13.27
C GLU A 54 0.49 4.14 13.38
N ASN A 55 0.81 5.23 12.71
CA ASN A 55 2.14 5.84 12.73
C ASN A 55 3.26 5.01 12.08
N ARG A 56 2.91 3.90 11.43
CA ARG A 56 3.87 3.11 10.66
C ARG A 56 3.57 3.23 9.19
N LEU A 57 4.58 3.49 8.39
CA LEU A 57 4.44 3.42 6.93
C LEU A 57 4.53 1.96 6.52
N ILE A 58 3.51 1.47 5.85
CA ILE A 58 3.46 0.08 5.37
C ILE A 58 3.36 0.05 3.86
N ALA A 59 3.76 -1.08 3.29
CA ALA A 59 3.65 -1.38 1.87
C ALA A 59 2.73 -2.57 1.70
N VAL A 60 1.66 -2.41 0.93
CA VAL A 60 0.66 -3.44 0.70
C VAL A 60 0.66 -3.81 -0.77
N ALA A 61 1.01 -5.06 -1.08
CA ALA A 61 0.89 -5.59 -2.42
C ALA A 61 -0.54 -6.10 -2.63
N PHE A 62 -1.14 -5.71 -3.74
CA PHE A 62 -2.52 -6.08 -4.02
C PHE A 62 -2.76 -6.15 -5.52
N THR A 63 -3.86 -6.80 -5.88
CA THR A 63 -4.40 -6.74 -7.23
C THR A 63 -5.86 -6.29 -7.14
N LYS A 64 -6.33 -5.58 -8.13
CA LYS A 64 -7.72 -5.12 -8.17
C LYS A 64 -8.50 -5.98 -9.15
N ARG A 65 -9.62 -6.54 -8.69
CA ARG A 65 -10.54 -7.31 -9.50
C ARG A 65 -11.91 -6.67 -9.39
N GLN A 66 -12.33 -5.97 -10.45
CA GLN A 66 -13.55 -5.16 -10.42
C GLN A 66 -13.47 -4.14 -9.27
N ASP A 67 -14.38 -4.16 -8.31
CA ASP A 67 -14.39 -3.25 -7.17
C ASP A 67 -13.74 -3.85 -5.91
N ILE A 68 -13.10 -5.01 -6.04
CA ILE A 68 -12.51 -5.73 -4.92
C ILE A 68 -10.99 -5.59 -4.96
N ILE A 69 -10.41 -5.21 -3.83
CA ILE A 69 -8.97 -5.18 -3.64
C ILE A 69 -8.56 -6.50 -2.98
N ARG A 70 -7.78 -7.31 -3.71
CA ARG A 70 -7.25 -8.56 -3.19
C ARG A 70 -5.86 -8.32 -2.62
N ILE A 71 -5.73 -8.41 -1.31
CA ILE A 71 -4.46 -8.21 -0.61
C ILE A 71 -3.60 -9.47 -0.75
N ILE A 72 -2.34 -9.27 -1.13
CA ILE A 72 -1.38 -10.34 -1.38
C ILE A 72 -0.35 -10.41 -0.27
N SER A 73 0.19 -9.26 0.15
CA SER A 73 1.15 -9.17 1.25
C SER A 73 1.15 -7.77 1.84
N ALA A 74 1.64 -7.66 3.06
CA ALA A 74 1.77 -6.37 3.74
C ALA A 74 3.02 -6.41 4.61
N ARG A 75 3.81 -5.33 4.58
CA ARG A 75 5.06 -5.24 5.34
C ARG A 75 5.34 -3.79 5.71
N LYS A 76 6.27 -3.59 6.61
CA LYS A 76 6.76 -2.25 6.91
C LYS A 76 7.57 -1.73 5.73
N ALA A 77 7.43 -0.45 5.43
CA ALA A 77 8.26 0.19 4.42
C ALA A 77 9.70 0.34 4.91
N ASN A 78 10.67 0.24 4.01
CA ASN A 78 12.07 0.50 4.32
C ASN A 78 12.34 2.02 4.27
N ASP A 79 13.56 2.44 4.64
CA ASP A 79 13.91 3.85 4.73
C ASP A 79 13.86 4.56 3.37
N ARG A 80 14.26 3.87 2.30
CA ARG A 80 14.19 4.42 0.94
C ARG A 80 12.73 4.67 0.52
N GLU A 81 11.86 3.75 0.85
CA GLU A 81 10.43 3.86 0.55
C GLU A 81 9.78 4.98 1.36
N LYS A 82 10.17 5.13 2.63
CA LYS A 82 9.69 6.22 3.47
C LYS A 82 10.06 7.57 2.88
N LYS A 83 11.30 7.73 2.45
CA LYS A 83 11.76 8.98 1.85
C LYS A 83 10.99 9.27 0.57
N ARG A 84 10.80 8.29 -0.28
CA ARG A 84 10.04 8.45 -1.52
C ARG A 84 8.60 8.86 -1.26
N PHE A 85 7.97 8.26 -0.26
CA PHE A 85 6.62 8.61 0.13
C PHE A 85 6.54 10.05 0.64
N GLU A 86 7.46 10.45 1.51
CA GLU A 86 7.53 11.80 2.05
C GLU A 86 7.73 12.84 0.94
N ASP A 87 8.62 12.56 0.00
CA ASP A 87 8.87 13.44 -1.14
C ASP A 87 7.63 13.57 -2.03
N ALA A 88 6.91 12.48 -2.27
CA ALA A 88 5.70 12.50 -3.07
C ALA A 88 4.59 13.31 -2.41
N ILE A 89 4.43 13.22 -1.10
CA ILE A 89 3.46 14.01 -0.35
C ILE A 89 3.83 15.49 -0.37
N ALA A 90 5.10 15.81 -0.20
CA ALA A 90 5.59 17.20 -0.24
C ALA A 90 5.34 17.84 -1.62
N ASP A 91 5.63 17.11 -2.70
CA ASP A 91 5.39 17.59 -4.05
C ASP A 91 3.90 17.85 -4.31
N ARG A 92 3.04 16.99 -3.81
CA ARG A 92 1.59 17.17 -3.94
C ARG A 92 1.12 18.42 -3.21
N LEU A 93 1.62 18.68 -2.03
CA LEU A 93 1.28 19.87 -1.26
C LEU A 93 1.76 21.15 -1.96
N GLU A 94 2.97 21.15 -2.50
CA GLU A 94 3.49 22.28 -3.25
C GLU A 94 2.67 22.56 -4.51
N THR A 95 2.30 21.52 -5.24
CA THR A 95 1.46 21.65 -6.42
C THR A 95 0.12 22.28 -6.08
N ASN A 96 -0.49 21.85 -4.98
CA ASN A 96 -1.76 22.41 -4.52
C ASN A 96 -1.63 23.90 -4.16
N ARG A 97 -0.52 24.31 -3.56
CA ARG A 97 -0.26 25.71 -3.25
C ARG A 97 -0.24 26.58 -4.50
N PHE A 98 0.42 26.10 -5.55
CA PHE A 98 0.50 26.83 -6.81
C PHE A 98 -0.85 26.96 -7.49
N HIS A 99 -1.72 25.98 -7.34
CA HIS A 99 -3.04 26.00 -7.96
C HIS A 99 -4.03 26.87 -7.22
N GLU A 100 -3.85 27.10 -5.95
CA GLU A 100 -4.72 27.96 -5.14
C GLU A 100 -4.39 29.44 -5.25
N GLY A 101 -3.24 29.76 -5.76
CA GLY A 101 -2.81 31.14 -6.00
C GLY A 101 -3.43 31.71 -7.27
#